data_cd6033ab650f424e61872eeedb8781ad
#
_entry.id   cd6033ab650f424e61872eeedb8781ad
#
_cell.length_a   1.000
_cell.length_b   1.000
_cell.length_c   1.000
_cell.angle_alpha   90.00
_cell.angle_beta   90.00
_cell.angle_gamma   90.00
#
_symmetry.space_group_name_H-M   'P 1'
#
loop_
_entity.id
_entity.type
_entity.pdbx_description
1 polymer ?
#
loop_
_entity_poly.entity_id
_entity_poly.type
_entity_poly.pdbx_seq_one_letter_code
_entity_poly.pdbx_strand_id
1 'polypeptide(L)'
;MPLINTEGLVLVGPGSEWFWSALSGIVLTITVIALYRQFRLQAHETAIDQLTSFEAEWSSERLNRYKIDVLRELRDGVDPAGLSWGPTHSVFNFWERIGSLARGGHLDVDELASVNLGVCQQWWGSLKPWVLARRTEIGPTFGENWEWLAAAVTKVNERAGSLDMDSLGNIEAFIATLEYRVGVEEAMRRSGVSPAGRAAPTDPDGPPRTSSTGATGRSGSSRGPGSRGAPSGR
;
A
#
# COMPACT_ATOMS: atom_id res chain seq x y z
N MET A 1 -18.62 -18.57 60.86
CA MET A 1 -17.17 -18.24 60.99
C MET A 1 -16.84 -17.10 60.13
N PRO A 2 -16.42 -15.92 60.60
CA PRO A 2 -15.98 -14.83 59.75
C PRO A 2 -14.59 -15.18 59.26
N LEU A 3 -14.48 -15.32 57.93
CA LEU A 3 -13.21 -15.44 57.26
C LEU A 3 -12.56 -14.04 57.18
N ILE A 4 -11.56 -13.85 58.04
CA ILE A 4 -10.66 -12.69 58.09
C ILE A 4 -11.31 -11.44 58.72
N ASN A 5 -11.18 -11.34 60.03
CA ASN A 5 -11.38 -10.11 60.77
C ASN A 5 -10.02 -9.41 60.94
N THR A 6 -9.65 -8.59 60.00
CA THR A 6 -8.69 -7.49 60.19
C THR A 6 -9.55 -6.24 60.41
N GLU A 7 -9.42 -5.62 61.55
CA GLU A 7 -10.19 -4.45 61.97
C GLU A 7 -10.22 -3.41 60.82
N GLY A 8 -11.38 -3.27 60.15
CA GLY A 8 -11.63 -2.26 59.14
C GLY A 8 -11.80 -2.72 57.69
N LEU A 9 -11.53 -3.98 57.30
CA LEU A 9 -11.68 -4.45 55.92
C LEU A 9 -12.83 -5.45 55.79
N VAL A 10 -14.04 -4.96 55.60
CA VAL A 10 -15.20 -5.78 55.25
C VAL A 10 -15.24 -6.01 53.76
N LEU A 11 -14.78 -7.18 53.30
CA LEU A 11 -14.75 -7.54 51.85
C LEU A 11 -16.13 -7.95 51.33
N VAL A 12 -17.05 -8.38 52.18
CA VAL A 12 -18.42 -8.78 51.81
C VAL A 12 -19.38 -8.33 52.90
N GLY A 13 -20.37 -7.49 52.57
CA GLY A 13 -21.39 -6.98 53.49
C GLY A 13 -21.59 -5.47 53.40
N PRO A 14 -22.48 -4.89 54.23
CA PRO A 14 -22.69 -3.46 54.29
C PRO A 14 -21.39 -2.74 54.62
N GLY A 15 -20.91 -1.87 53.71
CA GLY A 15 -19.62 -1.15 53.82
C GLY A 15 -18.50 -1.66 52.94
N SER A 16 -18.71 -2.72 52.13
CA SER A 16 -17.72 -3.21 51.14
C SER A 16 -17.73 -2.44 49.81
N GLU A 17 -18.60 -1.47 49.66
CA GLU A 17 -18.79 -0.70 48.41
C GLU A 17 -17.50 -0.01 47.93
N TRP A 18 -16.71 0.51 48.87
CA TRP A 18 -15.42 1.12 48.55
C TRP A 18 -14.42 0.12 47.94
N PHE A 19 -14.42 -1.14 48.42
CA PHE A 19 -13.55 -2.18 47.88
C PHE A 19 -13.91 -2.54 46.43
N TRP A 20 -15.20 -2.73 46.16
CA TRP A 20 -15.68 -3.03 44.83
C TRP A 20 -15.48 -1.87 43.88
N SER A 21 -15.62 -0.63 44.32
CA SER A 21 -15.31 0.57 43.54
C SER A 21 -13.82 0.65 43.24
N ALA A 22 -12.94 0.40 44.21
CA ALA A 22 -11.50 0.39 44.00
C ALA A 22 -11.08 -0.73 43.01
N LEU A 23 -11.63 -1.94 43.19
CA LEU A 23 -11.37 -3.07 42.30
C LEU A 23 -11.82 -2.78 40.87
N SER A 24 -13.02 -2.21 40.71
CA SER A 24 -13.52 -1.79 39.38
C SER A 24 -12.62 -0.74 38.75
N GLY A 25 -12.11 0.23 39.50
CA GLY A 25 -11.16 1.22 39.04
C GLY A 25 -9.84 0.60 38.55
N ILE A 26 -9.32 -0.38 39.28
CA ILE A 26 -8.11 -1.12 38.89
C ILE A 26 -8.35 -1.91 37.60
N VAL A 27 -9.46 -2.64 37.49
CA VAL A 27 -9.81 -3.43 36.30
C VAL A 27 -9.97 -2.51 35.09
N LEU A 28 -10.66 -1.37 35.27
CA LEU A 28 -10.81 -0.37 34.19
C LEU A 28 -9.46 0.17 33.73
N THR A 29 -8.58 0.50 34.67
CA THR A 29 -7.23 1.01 34.33
C THR A 29 -6.42 -0.02 33.55
N ILE A 30 -6.43 -1.28 33.97
CA ILE A 30 -5.74 -2.38 33.27
C ILE A 30 -6.33 -2.53 31.87
N THR A 31 -7.66 -2.49 31.75
CA THR A 31 -8.34 -2.58 30.43
C THR A 31 -7.94 -1.45 29.49
N VAL A 32 -7.90 -0.22 29.99
CA VAL A 32 -7.47 0.95 29.19
C VAL A 32 -6.02 0.79 28.72
N ILE A 33 -5.12 0.33 29.61
CA ILE A 33 -3.71 0.08 29.25
C ILE A 33 -3.61 -1.03 28.19
N ALA A 34 -4.37 -2.11 28.36
CA ALA A 34 -4.39 -3.22 27.38
C ALA A 34 -4.89 -2.76 26.01
N LEU A 35 -6.00 -2.01 25.97
CA LEU A 35 -6.53 -1.42 24.74
C LEU A 35 -5.54 -0.48 24.08
N TYR A 36 -4.88 0.39 24.82
CA TYR A 36 -3.87 1.29 24.29
C TYR A 36 -2.70 0.53 23.63
N ARG A 37 -2.22 -0.54 24.30
CA ARG A 37 -1.19 -1.40 23.72
C ARG A 37 -1.66 -2.11 22.46
N GLN A 38 -2.90 -2.59 22.44
CA GLN A 38 -3.50 -3.26 21.29
C GLN A 38 -3.63 -2.30 20.10
N PHE A 39 -4.10 -1.06 20.31
CA PHE A 39 -4.16 -0.05 19.25
C PHE A 39 -2.79 0.28 18.68
N ARG A 40 -1.77 0.36 19.53
CA ARG A 40 -0.41 0.63 19.07
C ARG A 40 0.16 -0.50 18.21
N LEU A 41 -0.12 -1.76 18.56
CA LEU A 41 0.27 -2.92 17.75
C LEU A 41 -0.44 -2.94 16.40
N GLN A 42 -1.75 -2.70 16.39
CA GLN A 42 -2.55 -2.64 15.15
C GLN A 42 -2.08 -1.54 14.20
N ALA A 43 -1.70 -0.38 14.73
CA ALA A 43 -1.16 0.71 13.90
C ALA A 43 0.14 0.30 13.18
N HIS A 44 1.00 -0.47 13.83
CA HIS A 44 2.25 -0.95 13.22
C HIS A 44 2.00 -2.02 12.15
N GLU A 45 1.09 -2.97 12.38
CA GLU A 45 0.71 -3.98 11.38
C GLU A 45 0.13 -3.32 10.12
N THR A 46 -0.72 -2.30 10.30
CA THR A 46 -1.30 -1.55 9.17
C THR A 46 -0.24 -0.83 8.33
N ALA A 47 0.81 -0.30 8.95
CA ALA A 47 1.90 0.37 8.23
C ALA A 47 2.71 -0.62 7.36
N ILE A 48 3.01 -1.80 7.88
CA ILE A 48 3.72 -2.86 7.14
C ILE A 48 2.88 -3.33 5.94
N ASP A 49 1.58 -3.56 6.13
CA ASP A 49 0.67 -3.95 5.05
C ASP A 49 0.58 -2.88 3.96
N GLN A 50 0.57 -1.62 4.33
CA GLN A 50 0.59 -0.50 3.39
C GLN A 50 1.89 -0.46 2.59
N LEU A 51 3.06 -0.58 3.24
CA LEU A 51 4.35 -0.62 2.56
C LEU A 51 4.43 -1.78 1.56
N THR A 52 3.99 -2.98 1.97
CA THR A 52 3.94 -4.16 1.09
C THR A 52 3.01 -3.93 -0.11
N SER A 53 1.87 -3.26 0.11
CA SER A 53 0.93 -2.90 -0.97
C SER A 53 1.55 -1.91 -1.94
N PHE A 54 2.29 -0.90 -1.45
CA PHE A 54 2.99 0.06 -2.31
C PHE A 54 4.13 -0.59 -3.10
N GLU A 55 4.89 -1.50 -2.48
CA GLU A 55 5.93 -2.24 -3.17
C GLU A 55 5.33 -3.12 -4.28
N ALA A 56 4.23 -3.81 -4.00
CA ALA A 56 3.50 -4.60 -4.98
C ALA A 56 2.98 -3.74 -6.14
N GLU A 57 2.44 -2.54 -5.86
CA GLU A 57 1.99 -1.61 -6.89
C GLU A 57 3.17 -1.05 -7.70
N TRP A 58 4.27 -0.63 -7.03
CA TRP A 58 5.48 -0.14 -7.68
C TRP A 58 6.12 -1.16 -8.61
N SER A 59 6.05 -2.43 -8.21
CA SER A 59 6.57 -3.55 -8.97
C SER A 59 5.57 -4.12 -9.98
N SER A 60 4.34 -3.60 -10.04
CA SER A 60 3.30 -4.10 -10.94
C SER A 60 3.70 -3.96 -12.40
N GLU A 61 3.28 -4.93 -13.24
CA GLU A 61 3.52 -4.91 -14.69
C GLU A 61 3.06 -3.58 -15.31
N ARG A 62 1.88 -3.11 -14.91
CA ARG A 62 1.33 -1.85 -15.44
C ARG A 62 2.24 -0.66 -15.16
N LEU A 63 2.70 -0.52 -13.92
CA LEU A 63 3.57 0.62 -13.56
C LEU A 63 4.98 0.45 -14.13
N ASN A 64 5.47 -0.80 -14.24
CA ASN A 64 6.74 -1.09 -14.90
C ASN A 64 6.72 -0.68 -16.38
N ARG A 65 5.63 -0.91 -17.11
CA ARG A 65 5.48 -0.44 -18.50
C ARG A 65 5.53 1.08 -18.59
N TYR A 66 4.82 1.80 -17.73
CA TYR A 66 4.87 3.26 -17.69
C TYR A 66 6.26 3.79 -17.35
N LYS A 67 6.97 3.16 -16.41
CA LYS A 67 8.37 3.50 -16.11
C LYS A 67 9.28 3.32 -17.32
N ILE A 68 9.11 2.20 -18.04
CA ILE A 68 9.88 1.95 -19.28
C ILE A 68 9.60 3.03 -20.31
N ASP A 69 8.36 3.42 -20.53
CA ASP A 69 7.99 4.45 -21.51
C ASP A 69 8.63 5.80 -21.15
N VAL A 70 8.55 6.22 -19.89
CA VAL A 70 9.20 7.47 -19.41
C VAL A 70 10.71 7.40 -19.57
N LEU A 71 11.35 6.27 -19.22
CA LEU A 71 12.79 6.11 -19.33
C LEU A 71 13.26 6.12 -20.79
N ARG A 72 12.47 5.56 -21.71
CA ARG A 72 12.77 5.60 -23.15
C ARG A 72 12.72 7.03 -23.67
N GLU A 73 11.70 7.81 -23.30
CA GLU A 73 11.62 9.23 -23.68
C GLU A 73 12.83 10.01 -23.15
N LEU A 74 13.23 9.79 -21.90
CA LEU A 74 14.42 10.43 -21.31
C LEU A 74 15.71 10.00 -22.01
N ARG A 75 15.88 8.71 -22.34
CA ARG A 75 17.00 8.18 -23.08
C ARG A 75 17.10 8.79 -24.49
N ASP A 76 15.96 8.92 -25.15
CA ASP A 76 15.87 9.45 -26.51
C ASP A 76 16.04 10.99 -26.56
N GLY A 77 16.34 11.61 -25.40
CA GLY A 77 16.66 13.03 -25.30
C GLY A 77 15.45 13.96 -25.31
N VAL A 78 14.25 13.43 -25.02
CA VAL A 78 13.06 14.27 -24.83
C VAL A 78 13.29 15.19 -23.63
N ASP A 79 13.02 16.49 -23.80
CA ASP A 79 13.07 17.43 -22.69
C ASP A 79 12.20 16.91 -21.52
N PRO A 80 12.75 16.76 -20.32
CA PRO A 80 11.97 16.29 -19.17
C PRO A 80 10.67 17.07 -18.94
N ALA A 81 10.62 18.36 -19.24
CA ALA A 81 9.39 19.15 -19.13
C ALA A 81 8.32 18.77 -20.17
N GLY A 82 8.72 18.17 -21.28
CA GLY A 82 7.86 17.77 -22.42
C GLY A 82 7.47 16.29 -22.44
N LEU A 83 7.78 15.50 -21.42
CA LEU A 83 7.45 14.08 -21.33
C LEU A 83 5.94 13.80 -21.49
N SER A 84 5.62 12.64 -22.05
CA SER A 84 4.24 12.18 -22.28
C SER A 84 3.42 12.15 -21.00
N TRP A 85 2.21 12.72 -21.04
CA TRP A 85 1.34 12.86 -19.86
C TRP A 85 1.00 11.50 -19.21
N GLY A 86 0.48 10.55 -19.98
CA GLY A 86 -0.08 9.30 -19.42
C GLY A 86 0.91 8.49 -18.56
N PRO A 87 2.04 8.04 -19.13
CA PRO A 87 3.06 7.31 -18.39
C PRO A 87 3.65 8.13 -17.24
N THR A 88 4.05 9.37 -17.48
CA THR A 88 4.69 10.24 -16.49
C THR A 88 3.76 10.57 -15.34
N HIS A 89 2.49 10.88 -15.63
CA HIS A 89 1.48 11.14 -14.59
C HIS A 89 1.19 9.91 -13.73
N SER A 90 1.28 8.69 -14.29
CA SER A 90 1.09 7.46 -13.51
C SER A 90 2.21 7.23 -12.50
N VAL A 91 3.47 7.48 -12.89
CA VAL A 91 4.62 7.44 -11.99
C VAL A 91 4.53 8.56 -10.95
N PHE A 92 4.17 9.77 -11.40
CA PHE A 92 3.95 10.92 -10.53
C PHE A 92 2.89 10.65 -9.46
N ASN A 93 1.71 10.18 -9.85
CA ASN A 93 0.61 9.91 -8.92
C ASN A 93 0.98 8.87 -7.86
N PHE A 94 1.78 7.88 -8.21
CA PHE A 94 2.28 6.92 -7.24
C PHE A 94 3.05 7.61 -6.11
N TRP A 95 4.04 8.44 -6.45
CA TRP A 95 4.87 9.14 -5.47
C TRP A 95 4.12 10.24 -4.72
N GLU A 96 3.24 10.98 -5.40
CA GLU A 96 2.42 12.03 -4.79
C GLU A 96 1.50 11.45 -3.71
N ARG A 97 0.91 10.28 -3.96
CA ARG A 97 0.07 9.57 -2.99
C ARG A 97 0.89 9.10 -1.78
N ILE A 98 2.06 8.50 -2.00
CA ILE A 98 2.95 8.10 -0.89
C ILE A 98 3.37 9.32 -0.08
N GLY A 99 3.76 10.41 -0.75
CA GLY A 99 4.11 11.66 -0.10
C GLY A 99 2.98 12.25 0.74
N SER A 100 1.75 12.19 0.25
CA SER A 100 0.56 12.63 0.98
C SER A 100 0.34 11.81 2.26
N LEU A 101 0.49 10.50 2.19
CA LEU A 101 0.33 9.60 3.34
C LEU A 101 1.46 9.78 4.36
N ALA A 102 2.70 9.91 3.89
CA ALA A 102 3.84 10.16 4.77
C ALA A 102 3.74 11.53 5.46
N ARG A 103 3.36 12.58 4.72
CA ARG A 103 3.14 13.92 5.28
C ARG A 103 1.97 13.96 6.28
N GLY A 104 0.96 13.12 6.06
CA GLY A 104 -0.16 12.92 6.99
C GLY A 104 0.17 12.08 8.23
N GLY A 105 1.40 11.56 8.36
CA GLY A 105 1.83 10.73 9.49
C GLY A 105 1.29 9.30 9.45
N HIS A 106 0.78 8.85 8.28
CA HIS A 106 0.30 7.48 8.09
C HIS A 106 1.41 6.51 7.68
N LEU A 107 2.54 7.04 7.22
CA LEU A 107 3.74 6.29 6.86
C LEU A 107 4.95 6.92 7.52
N ASP A 108 5.84 6.08 8.06
CA ASP A 108 7.12 6.53 8.59
C ASP A 108 8.12 6.74 7.44
N VAL A 109 8.70 7.96 7.39
CA VAL A 109 9.69 8.32 6.36
C VAL A 109 10.98 7.52 6.51
N ASP A 110 11.40 7.23 7.75
CA ASP A 110 12.61 6.45 8.02
C ASP A 110 12.44 5.00 7.54
N GLU A 111 11.26 4.39 7.78
CA GLU A 111 10.92 3.06 7.24
C GLU A 111 10.87 3.07 5.71
N LEU A 112 10.21 4.06 5.12
CA LEU A 112 10.11 4.21 3.67
C LEU A 112 11.50 4.37 3.03
N ALA A 113 12.37 5.18 3.61
CA ALA A 113 13.73 5.36 3.12
C ALA A 113 14.55 4.07 3.19
N SER A 114 14.35 3.24 4.22
CA SER A 114 15.07 1.97 4.39
C SER A 114 14.70 0.93 3.32
N VAL A 115 13.44 0.92 2.86
CA VAL A 115 12.94 -0.06 1.87
C VAL A 115 13.20 0.40 0.43
N ASN A 116 13.05 1.70 0.16
CA ASN A 116 13.16 2.27 -1.20
C ASN A 116 14.37 3.20 -1.35
N LEU A 117 15.54 2.78 -0.87
CA LEU A 117 16.80 3.52 -0.93
C LEU A 117 16.99 4.24 -2.29
N GLY A 118 16.88 5.56 -2.28
CA GLY A 118 17.20 6.40 -3.42
C GLY A 118 16.20 6.44 -4.57
N VAL A 119 15.31 5.45 -4.73
CA VAL A 119 14.38 5.39 -5.87
C VAL A 119 13.45 6.60 -5.93
N CYS A 120 12.93 7.05 -4.78
CA CYS A 120 12.09 8.24 -4.71
C CYS A 120 12.84 9.51 -5.18
N GLN A 121 14.08 9.68 -4.71
CA GLN A 121 14.93 10.82 -5.06
C GLN A 121 15.34 10.81 -6.54
N GLN A 122 15.76 9.63 -7.05
CA GLN A 122 16.14 9.45 -8.46
C GLN A 122 15.00 9.83 -9.40
N TRP A 123 13.81 9.33 -9.13
CA TRP A 123 12.63 9.68 -9.93
C TRP A 123 12.25 11.15 -9.77
N TRP A 124 12.36 11.71 -8.56
CA TRP A 124 12.14 13.13 -8.35
C TRP A 124 13.13 13.97 -9.14
N GLY A 125 14.43 13.68 -9.07
CA GLY A 125 15.46 14.39 -9.81
C GLY A 125 15.20 14.40 -11.31
N SER A 126 14.74 13.27 -11.86
CA SER A 126 14.46 13.12 -13.29
C SER A 126 13.15 13.77 -13.73
N LEU A 127 12.10 13.75 -12.89
CA LEU A 127 10.77 14.25 -13.25
C LEU A 127 10.44 15.63 -12.67
N LYS A 128 11.30 16.20 -11.82
CA LYS A 128 11.13 17.55 -11.27
C LYS A 128 10.82 18.61 -12.32
N PRO A 129 11.56 18.68 -13.47
CA PRO A 129 11.24 19.68 -14.50
C PRO A 129 9.83 19.53 -15.06
N TRP A 130 9.34 18.29 -15.24
CA TRP A 130 7.98 18.01 -15.68
C TRP A 130 6.95 18.49 -14.65
N VAL A 131 7.16 18.20 -13.37
CA VAL A 131 6.27 18.64 -12.27
C VAL A 131 6.21 20.18 -12.22
N LEU A 132 7.36 20.85 -12.31
CA LEU A 132 7.43 22.30 -12.27
C LEU A 132 6.74 22.96 -13.48
N ALA A 133 6.89 22.38 -14.67
CA ALA A 133 6.17 22.85 -15.86
C ALA A 133 4.65 22.71 -15.67
N ARG A 134 4.18 21.60 -15.11
CA ARG A 134 2.73 21.38 -14.85
C ARG A 134 2.17 22.23 -13.71
N ARG A 135 2.99 22.66 -12.77
CA ARG A 135 2.56 23.62 -11.74
C ARG A 135 2.05 24.94 -12.33
N THR A 136 2.63 25.38 -13.43
CA THR A 136 2.18 26.61 -14.11
C THR A 136 0.82 26.45 -14.77
N GLU A 137 0.45 25.23 -15.16
CA GLU A 137 -0.80 24.92 -15.86
C GLU A 137 -1.93 24.51 -14.91
N ILE A 138 -1.60 23.70 -13.88
CA ILE A 138 -2.58 23.05 -13.00
C ILE A 138 -2.74 23.82 -11.69
N GLY A 139 -1.62 24.28 -11.13
CA GLY A 139 -1.62 25.02 -9.87
C GLY A 139 -0.40 24.74 -8.99
N PRO A 140 -0.08 25.63 -8.05
CA PRO A 140 1.17 25.64 -7.30
C PRO A 140 1.36 24.42 -6.38
N THR A 141 0.27 23.76 -5.98
CA THR A 141 0.30 22.59 -5.09
C THR A 141 0.52 21.27 -5.82
N PHE A 142 0.56 21.29 -7.15
CA PHE A 142 0.81 20.07 -7.93
C PHE A 142 2.21 19.51 -7.64
N GLY A 143 2.27 18.27 -7.14
CA GLY A 143 3.52 17.61 -6.77
C GLY A 143 4.16 18.07 -5.46
N GLU A 144 3.45 18.80 -4.62
CA GLU A 144 3.95 19.31 -3.33
C GLU A 144 4.30 18.19 -2.35
N ASN A 145 3.49 17.13 -2.34
CA ASN A 145 3.71 16.02 -1.40
C ASN A 145 4.91 15.17 -1.83
N TRP A 146 5.09 14.93 -3.12
CA TRP A 146 6.28 14.25 -3.61
C TRP A 146 7.55 15.06 -3.40
N GLU A 147 7.53 16.37 -3.67
CA GLU A 147 8.65 17.27 -3.39
C GLU A 147 9.05 17.22 -1.91
N TRP A 148 8.05 17.31 -1.01
CA TRP A 148 8.27 17.18 0.42
C TRP A 148 8.86 15.81 0.77
N LEU A 149 8.32 14.72 0.22
CA LEU A 149 8.80 13.36 0.46
C LEU A 149 10.26 13.20 0.01
N ALA A 150 10.59 13.64 -1.19
CA ALA A 150 11.95 13.58 -1.72
C ALA A 150 12.94 14.32 -0.79
N ALA A 151 12.58 15.52 -0.35
CA ALA A 151 13.40 16.28 0.60
C ALA A 151 13.51 15.60 1.98
N ALA A 152 12.45 14.95 2.45
CA ALA A 152 12.46 14.22 3.72
C ALA A 152 13.36 12.97 3.64
N VAL A 153 13.25 12.18 2.57
CA VAL A 153 14.09 11.00 2.32
C VAL A 153 15.57 11.39 2.14
N THR A 154 15.85 12.52 1.47
CA THR A 154 17.22 13.06 1.37
C THR A 154 17.84 13.28 2.75
N LYS A 155 17.12 13.92 3.67
CA LYS A 155 17.60 14.15 5.04
C LYS A 155 17.84 12.86 5.83
N VAL A 156 17.05 11.82 5.59
CA VAL A 156 17.26 10.51 6.21
C VAL A 156 18.55 9.87 5.68
N ASN A 157 18.74 9.88 4.36
CA ASN A 157 19.91 9.31 3.70
C ASN A 157 21.19 10.04 4.07
N GLU A 158 21.17 11.37 4.16
CA GLU A 158 22.30 12.18 4.65
C GLU A 158 22.70 11.78 6.08
N ARG A 159 21.72 11.61 6.98
CA ARG A 159 21.98 11.16 8.36
C ARG A 159 22.57 9.75 8.42
N ALA A 160 22.15 8.88 7.51
CA ALA A 160 22.66 7.51 7.39
C ALA A 160 24.02 7.44 6.69
N GLY A 161 24.56 8.56 6.18
CA GLY A 161 25.81 8.58 5.40
C GLY A 161 25.69 7.88 4.05
N SER A 162 24.47 7.75 3.54
CA SER A 162 24.19 7.15 2.23
C SER A 162 24.60 8.10 1.11
N LEU A 163 25.07 7.53 0.00
CA LEU A 163 25.48 8.30 -1.18
C LEU A 163 24.29 9.05 -1.77
N ASP A 164 24.59 10.27 -2.25
CA ASP A 164 23.67 11.08 -3.01
C ASP A 164 23.27 10.36 -4.32
N MET A 165 22.01 10.08 -4.50
CA MET A 165 21.46 9.32 -5.63
C MET A 165 20.47 10.17 -6.43
N ASP A 166 20.87 11.40 -6.78
CA ASP A 166 20.01 12.40 -7.46
C ASP A 166 19.66 12.06 -8.91
N SER A 167 20.19 10.98 -9.47
CA SER A 167 19.93 10.60 -10.86
C SER A 167 19.63 9.12 -11.03
N LEU A 168 18.88 8.78 -12.07
CA LEU A 168 18.54 7.40 -12.44
C LEU A 168 19.77 6.56 -12.89
N GLY A 169 20.98 7.11 -12.82
CA GLY A 169 22.20 6.39 -13.17
C GLY A 169 22.20 5.87 -14.60
N ASN A 170 22.47 4.58 -14.78
CA ASN A 170 22.44 3.96 -16.11
C ASN A 170 21.00 3.62 -16.53
N ILE A 171 20.36 4.51 -17.28
CA ILE A 171 18.98 4.37 -17.78
C ILE A 171 18.80 3.07 -18.57
N GLU A 172 19.77 2.68 -19.41
CA GLU A 172 19.72 1.46 -20.22
C GLU A 172 19.65 0.20 -19.34
N ALA A 173 20.50 0.11 -18.32
CA ALA A 173 20.48 -1.01 -17.39
C ALA A 173 19.18 -1.07 -16.60
N PHE A 174 18.60 0.10 -16.28
CA PHE A 174 17.34 0.18 -15.57
C PHE A 174 16.17 -0.27 -16.46
N ILE A 175 16.12 0.18 -17.71
CA ILE A 175 15.15 -0.29 -18.71
C ILE A 175 15.25 -1.81 -18.87
N ALA A 176 16.45 -2.36 -19.10
CA ALA A 176 16.65 -3.79 -19.27
C ALA A 176 16.16 -4.60 -18.06
N THR A 177 16.37 -4.09 -16.84
CA THR A 177 15.87 -4.73 -15.62
C THR A 177 14.35 -4.74 -15.56
N LEU A 178 13.69 -3.65 -15.91
CA LEU A 178 12.24 -3.56 -15.93
C LEU A 178 11.62 -4.43 -17.03
N GLU A 179 12.21 -4.46 -18.23
CA GLU A 179 11.77 -5.31 -19.33
C GLU A 179 11.89 -6.79 -18.99
N TYR A 180 12.98 -7.19 -18.34
CA TYR A 180 13.14 -8.55 -17.83
C TYR A 180 12.03 -8.91 -16.84
N ARG A 181 11.71 -8.05 -15.88
CA ARG A 181 10.62 -8.27 -14.90
C ARG A 181 9.26 -8.44 -15.59
N VAL A 182 8.93 -7.54 -16.52
CA VAL A 182 7.69 -7.62 -17.31
C VAL A 182 7.64 -8.94 -18.11
N GLY A 183 8.75 -9.33 -18.74
CA GLY A 183 8.84 -10.60 -19.50
C GLY A 183 8.63 -11.82 -18.62
N VAL A 184 9.17 -11.85 -17.41
CA VAL A 184 8.96 -12.94 -16.44
C VAL A 184 7.49 -13.03 -16.01
N GLU A 185 6.85 -11.90 -15.69
CA GLU A 185 5.43 -11.88 -15.30
C GLU A 185 4.52 -12.35 -16.45
N GLU A 186 4.80 -11.95 -17.68
CA GLU A 186 4.07 -12.43 -18.86
C GLU A 186 4.27 -13.94 -19.09
N ALA A 187 5.48 -14.45 -18.89
CA ALA A 187 5.77 -15.86 -19.02
C ALA A 187 5.03 -16.70 -17.95
N MET A 188 5.01 -16.23 -16.70
CA MET A 188 4.26 -16.86 -15.62
C MET A 188 2.75 -16.88 -15.91
N ARG A 189 2.21 -15.79 -16.43
CA ARG A 189 0.79 -15.72 -16.80
C ARG A 189 0.43 -16.69 -17.92
N ARG A 190 1.28 -16.82 -18.93
CA ARG A 190 1.08 -17.79 -20.03
C ARG A 190 1.17 -19.24 -19.58
N SER A 191 2.02 -19.55 -18.59
CA SER A 191 2.16 -20.88 -18.02
C SER A 191 1.05 -21.27 -17.05
N GLY A 192 0.09 -20.37 -16.79
CA GLY A 192 -1.01 -20.61 -15.84
C GLY A 192 -0.57 -20.59 -14.36
N VAL A 193 0.70 -20.28 -14.11
CA VAL A 193 1.20 -20.06 -12.75
C VAL A 193 0.76 -18.67 -12.31
N SER A 194 -0.31 -18.60 -11.53
CA SER A 194 -0.71 -17.35 -10.91
C SER A 194 0.39 -16.89 -9.94
N PRO A 195 0.91 -15.67 -10.02
CA PRO A 195 1.86 -15.15 -9.03
C PRO A 195 1.23 -15.00 -7.63
N ALA A 196 -0.08 -15.15 -7.55
CA ALA A 196 -0.85 -15.15 -6.31
C ALA A 196 -0.90 -16.56 -5.68
N GLY A 197 0.25 -17.13 -5.35
CA GLY A 197 0.37 -18.12 -4.28
C GLY A 197 0.21 -17.47 -2.91
N ARG A 198 -0.53 -16.38 -2.80
CA ARG A 198 -1.04 -15.91 -1.53
C ARG A 198 -2.16 -16.88 -1.15
N ALA A 199 -1.79 -17.90 -0.35
CA ALA A 199 -2.78 -18.65 0.42
C ALA A 199 -3.74 -17.62 1.02
N ALA A 200 -5.00 -17.66 0.57
CA ALA A 200 -6.05 -17.00 1.31
C ALA A 200 -5.86 -17.47 2.77
N PRO A 201 -5.91 -16.57 3.77
CA PRO A 201 -5.81 -17.00 5.15
C PRO A 201 -6.79 -18.14 5.31
N THR A 202 -6.28 -19.32 5.57
CA THR A 202 -7.09 -20.47 5.96
C THR A 202 -7.74 -20.05 7.24
N ASP A 203 -9.04 -19.75 7.15
CA ASP A 203 -9.87 -19.52 8.31
C ASP A 203 -9.81 -20.82 9.15
N PRO A 204 -9.11 -20.83 10.30
CA PRO A 204 -8.94 -22.03 11.09
C PRO A 204 -10.26 -22.53 11.68
N ASP A 205 -11.33 -21.71 11.66
CA ASP A 205 -12.64 -22.01 12.24
C ASP A 205 -13.73 -22.20 11.16
N GLY A 206 -13.35 -22.25 9.87
CA GLY A 206 -14.29 -22.50 8.78
C GLY A 206 -14.83 -23.93 8.84
N PRO A 207 -16.17 -24.15 8.67
CA PRO A 207 -16.75 -25.48 8.67
C PRO A 207 -16.12 -26.33 7.55
N PRO A 208 -15.90 -27.63 7.77
CA PRO A 208 -15.26 -28.53 6.79
C PRO A 208 -16.06 -28.49 5.48
N ARG A 209 -15.36 -28.12 4.38
CA ARG A 209 -15.95 -28.18 3.04
C ARG A 209 -16.28 -29.63 2.72
N THR A 210 -17.58 -29.96 2.79
CA THR A 210 -18.07 -31.23 2.29
C THR A 210 -17.85 -31.26 0.78
N SER A 211 -16.95 -32.13 0.36
CA SER A 211 -16.75 -32.50 -1.03
C SER A 211 -18.04 -33.16 -1.55
N SER A 212 -18.91 -32.43 -2.21
CA SER A 212 -20.01 -33.00 -2.96
C SER A 212 -19.46 -33.58 -4.26
N THR A 213 -19.03 -34.82 -4.19
CA THR A 213 -18.88 -35.70 -5.33
C THR A 213 -20.30 -36.17 -5.70
N GLY A 214 -20.76 -35.90 -6.90
CA GLY A 214 -21.85 -36.69 -7.38
C GLY A 214 -22.86 -36.01 -8.30
N ALA A 215 -22.89 -36.57 -9.46
CA ALA A 215 -24.02 -36.94 -10.27
C ALA A 215 -24.52 -35.96 -11.34
N THR A 216 -24.06 -36.18 -12.55
CA THR A 216 -24.83 -36.53 -13.77
C THR A 216 -26.33 -36.28 -13.70
N GLY A 217 -26.83 -35.54 -14.69
CA GLY A 217 -28.24 -35.45 -15.02
C GLY A 217 -28.56 -34.33 -15.99
N ARG A 218 -28.32 -34.51 -17.27
CA ARG A 218 -29.24 -34.73 -18.37
C ARG A 218 -30.34 -33.67 -18.63
N SER A 219 -30.26 -33.11 -19.85
CA SER A 219 -31.32 -32.81 -20.82
C SER A 219 -32.35 -31.72 -20.57
N GLY A 220 -32.52 -30.89 -21.64
CA GLY A 220 -33.69 -30.05 -21.89
C GLY A 220 -33.38 -28.79 -22.67
N SER A 221 -33.16 -28.79 -23.94
CA SER A 221 -34.02 -28.46 -25.07
C SER A 221 -35.13 -27.41 -24.80
N SER A 222 -35.00 -26.23 -25.44
CA SER A 222 -36.02 -25.49 -26.21
C SER A 222 -35.49 -24.11 -26.57
N ARG A 223 -35.19 -23.83 -27.78
CA ARG A 223 -35.91 -23.17 -28.88
C ARG A 223 -36.77 -21.97 -28.45
N GLY A 224 -36.42 -20.80 -29.01
CA GLY A 224 -37.31 -19.68 -29.22
C GLY A 224 -36.57 -18.51 -29.90
N PRO A 225 -36.98 -18.12 -31.12
CA PRO A 225 -36.37 -17.03 -31.87
C PRO A 225 -37.25 -15.77 -31.84
N GLY A 226 -36.68 -14.66 -32.21
CA GLY A 226 -37.42 -13.45 -32.56
C GLY A 226 -36.86 -12.26 -31.80
N SER A 227 -36.64 -11.11 -32.31
CA SER A 227 -36.93 -10.40 -33.54
C SER A 227 -36.16 -9.09 -33.48
N ARG A 228 -35.50 -8.76 -34.57
CA ARG A 228 -35.62 -7.53 -35.37
C ARG A 228 -35.93 -6.23 -34.64
N GLY A 229 -35.10 -5.22 -34.87
CA GLY A 229 -35.42 -3.81 -34.68
C GLY A 229 -34.21 -2.90 -34.83
N ALA A 230 -33.82 -2.59 -36.02
CA ALA A 230 -33.25 -1.28 -36.40
C ALA A 230 -34.40 -0.45 -36.97
N PRO A 231 -34.23 0.87 -37.30
CA PRO A 231 -33.09 1.77 -37.33
C PRO A 231 -33.45 3.23 -36.98
N SER A 232 -32.47 4.14 -37.33
CA SER A 232 -32.66 5.57 -37.67
C SER A 232 -32.72 6.54 -36.48
N GLY A 233 -31.95 7.58 -36.43
CA GLY A 233 -31.68 8.67 -37.31
C GLY A 233 -31.51 9.93 -36.51
N ARG A 234 -30.57 10.64 -36.82
CA ARG A 234 -30.16 12.05 -36.87
C ARG A 234 -28.98 12.42 -36.03
#